data_2105fd04e1d759ca11119fe1d1a9acf2
#
_entry.id   2105fd04e1d759ca11119fe1d1a9acf2
#
_cell.length_a   1.000
_cell.length_b   1.000
_cell.length_c   1.000
_cell.angle_alpha   90.00
_cell.angle_beta   90.00
_cell.angle_gamma   90.00
#
_symmetry.space_group_name_H-M   'P 1'
#
loop_
_entity.id
_entity.type
_entity.pdbx_description
1 polymer ?
#
loop_
_entity_poly.entity_id
_entity_poly.type
_entity_poly.pdbx_seq_one_letter_code
_entity_poly.pdbx_strand_id
1 'polypeptide(L)'
;MIHLFKGSLFHKRLNPKVHQFRYSVFFLGLDLDCIEEDIKSFWFFSYNKFNLFSIYDKDYLKDTSVNLRKKIDLLFEQHGYSIEFDKVILITSARCLGRQFNPVNFYYCYKDDQVVYVVAEVNNTFKERHTYILDNTDNLASSVMKFSQEKQFYVSPFFNVEGNYKFKLSQYQTLFSIVINYFKDKSLLLHANLEGKREKLTDSSILFIILCFPFVGIMTFLYILFEAFRLKFFKDIYIKEKQKKMHKNTYKSSSPTFLQTLCKDFFLKKLDTIKNCCIDIQLPSGLVKQVGDPSVDKKLNLRVKDYAFYTRVCFRQEMGLGEAFVLGYWESDNVKELLATFLEHKESVGSGFSFISKVVNVVLKF
;
A
#
# COMPACT_ATOMS: atom_id res chain seq x y z
N MET A 1 12.11 -21.94 -6.81
CA MET A 1 11.64 -21.65 -8.20
C MET A 1 10.45 -20.73 -8.18
N ILE A 2 10.48 -19.62 -8.96
CA ILE A 2 9.41 -18.63 -9.03
C ILE A 2 8.33 -19.05 -10.03
N HIS A 3 7.06 -18.94 -9.61
CA HIS A 3 5.91 -19.25 -10.46
C HIS A 3 5.15 -17.98 -10.84
N LEU A 4 4.74 -17.93 -12.10
CA LEU A 4 3.82 -16.93 -12.64
C LEU A 4 2.41 -17.54 -12.68
N PHE A 5 1.41 -16.79 -12.20
CA PHE A 5 0.01 -17.12 -12.36
C PHE A 5 -0.63 -16.13 -13.33
N LYS A 6 -1.19 -16.63 -14.39
CA LYS A 6 -2.01 -15.87 -15.33
C LYS A 6 -3.48 -16.23 -15.10
N GLY A 7 -4.32 -15.22 -14.91
CA GLY A 7 -5.70 -15.48 -14.57
C GLY A 7 -6.60 -14.27 -14.58
N SER A 8 -7.62 -14.30 -13.77
CA SER A 8 -8.60 -13.22 -13.66
C SER A 8 -8.95 -12.88 -12.22
N LEU A 9 -9.21 -11.60 -12.00
CA LEU A 9 -9.84 -11.06 -10.81
C LEU A 9 -11.29 -10.73 -11.14
N PHE A 10 -12.23 -11.40 -10.49
CA PHE A 10 -13.64 -11.07 -10.55
C PHE A 10 -14.07 -10.43 -9.22
N HIS A 11 -14.81 -9.34 -9.30
CA HIS A 11 -15.29 -8.62 -8.16
C HIS A 11 -16.76 -8.26 -8.35
N LYS A 12 -17.61 -8.62 -7.41
CA LYS A 12 -19.05 -8.35 -7.44
C LYS A 12 -19.52 -7.80 -6.11
N ARG A 13 -19.95 -6.55 -6.11
CA ARG A 13 -20.72 -5.94 -5.04
C ARG A 13 -22.20 -6.27 -5.26
N LEU A 14 -22.90 -6.62 -4.18
CA LEU A 14 -24.32 -6.93 -4.23
C LEU A 14 -25.18 -5.84 -3.58
N ASN A 15 -24.66 -5.16 -2.56
CA ASN A 15 -25.41 -4.19 -1.79
C ASN A 15 -24.55 -2.90 -1.55
N PRO A 16 -25.12 -1.67 -1.53
CA PRO A 16 -26.54 -1.32 -1.76
C PRO A 16 -26.98 -1.41 -3.23
N LYS A 17 -26.06 -1.36 -4.17
CA LYS A 17 -26.32 -1.49 -5.62
C LYS A 17 -25.37 -2.52 -6.22
N VAL A 18 -25.91 -3.35 -7.13
CA VAL A 18 -25.10 -4.37 -7.81
C VAL A 18 -24.09 -3.68 -8.73
N HIS A 19 -22.84 -4.07 -8.58
CA HIS A 19 -21.73 -3.61 -9.41
C HIS A 19 -20.70 -4.73 -9.54
N GLN A 20 -20.29 -5.03 -10.76
CA GLN A 20 -19.33 -6.10 -11.01
C GLN A 20 -18.35 -5.72 -12.12
N PHE A 21 -17.15 -6.28 -12.01
CA PHE A 21 -16.12 -6.19 -13.02
C PHE A 21 -15.24 -7.44 -13.03
N ARG A 22 -14.56 -7.67 -14.14
CA ARG A 22 -13.54 -8.72 -14.29
C ARG A 22 -12.36 -8.13 -15.04
N TYR A 23 -11.17 -8.37 -14.50
CA TYR A 23 -9.90 -7.97 -15.10
C TYR A 23 -8.98 -9.16 -15.25
N SER A 24 -8.25 -9.24 -16.37
CA SER A 24 -7.12 -10.15 -16.50
C SER A 24 -5.99 -9.67 -15.59
N VAL A 25 -5.40 -10.58 -14.82
CA VAL A 25 -4.34 -10.26 -13.87
C VAL A 25 -3.23 -11.30 -13.96
N PHE A 26 -2.05 -10.91 -13.52
CA PHE A 26 -0.98 -11.85 -13.23
C PHE A 26 -0.47 -11.60 -11.81
N PHE A 27 0.00 -12.64 -11.18
CA PHE A 27 0.62 -12.60 -9.87
C PHE A 27 1.69 -13.67 -9.75
N LEU A 28 2.55 -13.53 -8.77
CA LEU A 28 3.71 -14.38 -8.57
C LEU A 28 3.54 -15.22 -7.32
N GLY A 29 4.09 -16.43 -7.36
CA GLY A 29 4.32 -17.26 -6.19
C GLY A 29 5.81 -17.38 -5.93
N LEU A 30 6.26 -16.87 -4.78
CA LEU A 30 7.65 -16.71 -4.39
C LEU A 30 7.91 -17.51 -3.11
N ASP A 31 8.89 -18.39 -3.15
CA ASP A 31 9.40 -19.05 -1.96
C ASP A 31 10.32 -18.07 -1.20
N LEU A 32 9.92 -17.64 -0.01
CA LEU A 32 10.68 -16.65 0.76
C LEU A 32 11.98 -17.20 1.34
N ASP A 33 12.09 -18.51 1.48
CA ASP A 33 13.30 -19.17 1.99
C ASP A 33 14.42 -19.21 0.93
N CYS A 34 14.04 -19.15 -0.38
CA CYS A 34 14.95 -19.20 -1.52
C CYS A 34 14.87 -17.96 -2.43
N ILE A 35 14.15 -16.91 -2.05
CA ILE A 35 13.82 -15.77 -2.93
C ILE A 35 15.05 -15.08 -3.53
N GLU A 36 16.11 -14.91 -2.75
CA GLU A 36 17.34 -14.26 -3.22
C GLU A 36 18.06 -15.09 -4.28
N GLU A 37 18.14 -16.40 -4.07
CA GLU A 37 18.79 -17.33 -5.01
C GLU A 37 17.96 -17.50 -6.28
N ASP A 38 16.66 -17.67 -6.12
CA ASP A 38 15.75 -17.84 -7.26
C ASP A 38 15.76 -16.62 -8.19
N ILE A 39 15.80 -15.40 -7.63
CA ILE A 39 15.78 -14.14 -8.42
C ILE A 39 17.11 -13.91 -9.15
N LYS A 40 18.25 -14.35 -8.62
CA LYS A 40 19.58 -14.20 -9.28
C LYS A 40 19.63 -14.78 -10.69
N SER A 41 18.79 -15.77 -10.99
CA SER A 41 18.72 -16.41 -12.30
C SER A 41 18.05 -15.57 -13.39
N PHE A 42 17.45 -14.42 -13.04
CA PHE A 42 16.70 -13.54 -13.95
C PHE A 42 17.46 -12.26 -14.28
N TRP A 43 17.41 -11.83 -15.53
CA TRP A 43 17.97 -10.56 -15.97
C TRP A 43 17.03 -9.39 -15.69
N PHE A 44 15.73 -9.62 -15.78
CA PHE A 44 14.69 -8.59 -15.67
C PHE A 44 13.93 -8.59 -14.34
N PHE A 45 14.38 -9.38 -13.37
CA PHE A 45 13.81 -9.44 -12.04
C PHE A 45 14.89 -9.24 -10.97
N SER A 46 14.61 -8.42 -9.96
CA SER A 46 15.56 -8.15 -8.87
C SER A 46 14.87 -8.12 -7.50
N TYR A 47 15.66 -8.46 -6.47
CA TYR A 47 15.28 -8.35 -5.06
C TYR A 47 15.98 -7.16 -4.43
N ASN A 48 15.19 -6.26 -3.78
CA ASN A 48 15.65 -5.02 -3.15
C ASN A 48 16.44 -4.06 -4.06
N LYS A 49 16.35 -4.25 -5.37
CA LYS A 49 16.96 -3.41 -6.40
C LYS A 49 15.96 -3.07 -7.49
N PHE A 50 16.17 -1.93 -8.17
CA PHE A 50 15.35 -1.53 -9.30
C PHE A 50 15.59 -2.47 -10.50
N ASN A 51 14.51 -2.91 -11.13
CA ASN A 51 14.51 -3.66 -12.39
C ASN A 51 13.13 -3.54 -13.05
N LEU A 52 12.93 -4.21 -14.20
CA LEU A 52 11.63 -4.31 -14.86
C LEU A 52 10.60 -4.92 -13.90
N PHE A 53 10.92 -6.07 -13.30
CA PHE A 53 10.22 -6.60 -12.13
C PHE A 53 11.12 -6.48 -10.89
N SER A 54 10.52 -6.16 -9.75
CA SER A 54 11.25 -6.15 -8.48
C SER A 54 10.35 -6.43 -7.28
N ILE A 55 10.94 -7.04 -6.27
CA ILE A 55 10.36 -7.23 -4.92
C ILE A 55 11.22 -6.45 -3.93
N TYR A 56 10.60 -5.69 -3.05
CA TYR A 56 11.28 -4.97 -1.98
C TYR A 56 10.68 -5.32 -0.64
N ASP A 57 11.48 -5.66 0.35
CA ASP A 57 11.03 -5.99 1.71
C ASP A 57 10.13 -4.91 2.33
N LYS A 58 10.45 -3.64 2.08
CA LYS A 58 9.69 -2.48 2.58
C LYS A 58 8.24 -2.39 2.09
N ASP A 59 7.88 -3.13 1.01
CA ASP A 59 6.54 -3.09 0.44
C ASP A 59 5.56 -4.01 1.17
N TYR A 60 6.03 -4.81 2.10
CA TYR A 60 5.29 -5.89 2.73
C TYR A 60 5.36 -5.82 4.25
N LEU A 61 4.24 -6.17 4.90
CA LEU A 61 4.09 -6.25 6.34
C LEU A 61 4.51 -4.96 7.06
N LYS A 62 4.98 -5.06 8.29
CA LYS A 62 5.51 -3.91 9.03
C LYS A 62 6.83 -3.45 8.41
N ASP A 63 6.99 -2.14 8.29
CA ASP A 63 8.24 -1.54 7.80
C ASP A 63 9.35 -1.71 8.86
N THR A 64 10.23 -2.67 8.58
CA THR A 64 11.39 -3.01 9.42
C THR A 64 12.59 -3.26 8.51
N SER A 65 13.80 -3.23 9.08
CA SER A 65 15.06 -3.45 8.35
C SER A 65 15.35 -4.92 8.03
N VAL A 66 14.51 -5.87 8.48
CA VAL A 66 14.70 -7.29 8.25
C VAL A 66 14.05 -7.76 6.94
N ASN A 67 14.52 -8.90 6.41
CA ASN A 67 13.98 -9.50 5.19
C ASN A 67 12.55 -10.05 5.38
N LEU A 68 11.86 -10.33 4.26
CA LEU A 68 10.47 -10.77 4.25
C LEU A 68 10.23 -12.04 5.06
N ARG A 69 11.13 -13.02 4.96
CA ARG A 69 11.00 -14.29 5.70
C ARG A 69 10.97 -14.04 7.20
N LYS A 70 11.93 -13.24 7.71
CA LYS A 70 12.01 -12.90 9.13
C LYS A 70 10.83 -12.04 9.62
N LYS A 71 10.23 -11.22 8.75
CA LYS A 71 9.02 -10.47 9.09
C LYS A 71 7.84 -11.38 9.43
N ILE A 72 7.70 -12.52 8.77
CA ILE A 72 6.67 -13.52 9.08
C ILE A 72 6.94 -14.11 10.47
N ASP A 73 8.18 -14.50 10.78
CA ASP A 73 8.51 -15.04 12.11
C ASP A 73 8.16 -14.04 13.21
N LEU A 74 8.62 -12.79 13.05
CA LEU A 74 8.32 -11.71 14.00
C LEU A 74 6.81 -11.42 14.13
N LEU A 75 6.05 -11.56 13.06
CA LEU A 75 4.58 -11.40 13.11
C LEU A 75 3.97 -12.48 14.02
N PHE A 76 4.38 -13.73 13.89
CA PHE A 76 3.88 -14.82 14.71
C PHE A 76 4.35 -14.71 16.16
N GLU A 77 5.61 -14.38 16.40
CA GLU A 77 6.15 -14.11 17.74
C GLU A 77 5.35 -13.00 18.46
N GLN A 78 5.04 -11.89 17.76
CA GLN A 78 4.24 -10.77 18.31
C GLN A 78 2.80 -11.17 18.68
N HIS A 79 2.28 -12.23 18.08
CA HIS A 79 0.94 -12.78 18.40
C HIS A 79 1.00 -13.93 19.39
N GLY A 80 2.17 -14.24 19.96
CA GLY A 80 2.34 -15.28 20.97
C GLY A 80 2.45 -16.69 20.41
N TYR A 81 2.65 -16.85 19.10
CA TYR A 81 2.90 -18.14 18.49
C TYR A 81 4.40 -18.47 18.54
N SER A 82 4.74 -19.63 19.09
CA SER A 82 6.08 -20.21 19.03
C SER A 82 6.10 -21.34 18.02
N ILE A 83 6.14 -20.96 16.74
CA ILE A 83 6.14 -21.92 15.62
C ILE A 83 7.25 -21.56 14.64
N GLU A 84 8.00 -22.56 14.19
CA GLU A 84 8.98 -22.46 13.12
C GLU A 84 8.37 -23.07 11.85
N PHE A 85 8.40 -22.33 10.76
CA PHE A 85 7.90 -22.76 9.47
C PHE A 85 9.03 -23.28 8.61
N ASP A 86 8.83 -24.44 7.97
CA ASP A 86 9.79 -25.04 7.05
C ASP A 86 9.87 -24.26 5.74
N LYS A 87 8.76 -23.60 5.37
CA LYS A 87 8.62 -22.89 4.11
C LYS A 87 7.53 -21.83 4.16
N VAL A 88 7.76 -20.70 3.49
CA VAL A 88 6.74 -19.65 3.32
C VAL A 88 6.65 -19.25 1.85
N ILE A 89 5.47 -19.46 1.25
CA ILE A 89 5.17 -19.02 -0.12
C ILE A 89 4.39 -17.72 -0.10
N LEU A 90 4.95 -16.68 -0.70
CA LEU A 90 4.28 -15.39 -0.90
C LEU A 90 3.58 -15.36 -2.25
N ILE A 91 2.27 -15.09 -2.24
CA ILE A 91 1.46 -14.80 -3.42
C ILE A 91 1.28 -13.29 -3.50
N THR A 92 1.82 -12.67 -4.55
CA THR A 92 1.88 -11.21 -4.68
C THR A 92 1.99 -10.75 -6.13
N SER A 93 1.87 -9.45 -6.36
CA SER A 93 2.27 -8.80 -7.60
C SER A 93 3.59 -8.06 -7.40
N ALA A 94 4.57 -8.28 -8.28
CA ALA A 94 5.83 -7.55 -8.25
C ALA A 94 5.65 -6.06 -8.58
N ARG A 95 6.61 -5.23 -8.19
CA ARG A 95 6.76 -3.91 -8.81
C ARG A 95 7.05 -4.08 -10.29
N CYS A 96 6.36 -3.31 -11.11
CA CYS A 96 6.63 -3.17 -12.53
C CYS A 96 7.21 -1.77 -12.75
N LEU A 97 8.44 -1.70 -13.31
CA LEU A 97 9.15 -0.42 -13.53
C LEU A 97 9.20 0.46 -12.24
N GLY A 98 9.50 -0.17 -11.10
CA GLY A 98 9.61 0.48 -9.80
C GLY A 98 8.28 0.85 -9.12
N ARG A 99 7.13 0.54 -9.72
CA ARG A 99 5.80 0.88 -9.18
C ARG A 99 5.00 -0.37 -8.87
N GLN A 100 4.33 -0.35 -7.72
CA GLN A 100 3.45 -1.43 -7.28
C GLN A 100 2.20 -0.84 -6.62
N PHE A 101 1.07 -1.46 -6.89
CA PHE A 101 -0.09 -1.43 -6.04
C PHE A 101 -0.69 -2.83 -6.01
N ASN A 102 -0.66 -3.47 -4.84
CA ASN A 102 -1.25 -4.77 -4.63
C ASN A 102 -2.26 -4.70 -3.48
N PRO A 103 -3.57 -4.90 -3.74
CA PRO A 103 -4.61 -4.79 -2.71
C PRO A 103 -4.50 -5.86 -1.62
N VAL A 104 -3.94 -7.02 -1.94
CA VAL A 104 -3.81 -8.13 -1.00
C VAL A 104 -2.63 -9.02 -1.36
N ASN A 105 -1.88 -9.42 -0.34
CA ASN A 105 -0.84 -10.44 -0.39
C ASN A 105 -1.27 -11.62 0.47
N PHE A 106 -0.86 -12.84 0.09
CA PHE A 106 -1.07 -14.04 0.89
C PHE A 106 0.25 -14.74 1.14
N TYR A 107 0.48 -15.13 2.39
CA TYR A 107 1.66 -15.90 2.80
C TYR A 107 1.17 -17.26 3.27
N TYR A 108 1.51 -18.30 2.54
CA TYR A 108 1.22 -19.69 2.87
C TYR A 108 2.38 -20.23 3.69
N CYS A 109 2.13 -20.47 4.97
CA CYS A 109 3.13 -20.94 5.93
C CYS A 109 3.01 -22.46 6.10
N TYR A 110 4.08 -23.16 5.75
CA TYR A 110 4.14 -24.62 5.74
C TYR A 110 4.90 -25.14 6.94
N LYS A 111 4.43 -26.27 7.44
CA LYS A 111 5.12 -27.15 8.38
C LYS A 111 4.80 -28.59 8.01
N ASP A 112 5.82 -29.45 7.96
CA ASP A 112 5.70 -30.87 7.54
C ASP A 112 4.92 -31.01 6.20
N ASP A 113 5.31 -30.22 5.20
CA ASP A 113 4.68 -30.13 3.86
C ASP A 113 3.20 -29.75 3.84
N GLN A 114 2.63 -29.33 4.97
CA GLN A 114 1.23 -28.92 5.08
C GLN A 114 1.12 -27.42 5.36
N VAL A 115 0.10 -26.77 4.79
CA VAL A 115 -0.20 -25.37 5.09
C VAL A 115 -0.87 -25.29 6.46
N VAL A 116 -0.12 -24.83 7.47
CA VAL A 116 -0.63 -24.70 8.85
C VAL A 116 -1.26 -23.34 9.10
N TYR A 117 -0.76 -22.28 8.46
CA TYR A 117 -1.31 -20.93 8.52
C TYR A 117 -1.31 -20.25 7.16
N VAL A 118 -2.24 -19.32 6.96
CA VAL A 118 -2.16 -18.36 5.86
C VAL A 118 -2.26 -16.95 6.43
N VAL A 119 -1.32 -16.08 6.10
CA VAL A 119 -1.43 -14.65 6.45
C VAL A 119 -1.99 -13.91 5.24
N ALA A 120 -3.11 -13.22 5.42
CA ALA A 120 -3.67 -12.31 4.42
C ALA A 120 -3.33 -10.85 4.80
N GLU A 121 -2.43 -10.24 4.05
CA GLU A 121 -2.07 -8.83 4.18
C GLU A 121 -2.90 -8.00 3.22
N VAL A 122 -3.82 -7.21 3.75
CA VAL A 122 -4.74 -6.36 2.98
C VAL A 122 -4.24 -4.92 2.98
N ASN A 123 -4.13 -4.32 1.80
CA ASN A 123 -3.65 -2.97 1.59
C ASN A 123 -4.79 -2.05 1.13
N ASN A 124 -4.81 -0.80 1.61
CA ASN A 124 -5.72 0.22 1.11
C ASN A 124 -4.99 1.35 0.35
N THR A 125 -5.76 2.23 -0.28
CA THR A 125 -5.22 3.38 -1.01
C THR A 125 -4.63 4.47 -0.09
N PHE A 126 -4.85 4.38 1.24
CA PHE A 126 -4.27 5.28 2.24
C PHE A 126 -2.90 4.83 2.74
N LYS A 127 -2.29 3.79 2.10
CA LYS A 127 -1.03 3.16 2.50
C LYS A 127 -1.05 2.52 3.87
N GLU A 128 -2.20 2.08 4.29
CA GLU A 128 -2.31 1.24 5.47
C GLU A 128 -2.38 -0.22 5.04
N ARG A 129 -1.82 -1.06 5.87
CA ARG A 129 -1.77 -2.52 5.73
C ARG A 129 -2.34 -3.15 6.98
N HIS A 130 -3.10 -4.21 6.81
CA HIS A 130 -3.65 -4.98 7.90
C HIS A 130 -3.44 -6.47 7.66
N THR A 131 -3.02 -7.19 8.69
CA THR A 131 -2.76 -8.63 8.60
C THR A 131 -3.84 -9.42 9.34
N TYR A 132 -4.38 -10.42 8.63
CA TYR A 132 -5.23 -11.47 9.19
C TYR A 132 -4.41 -12.76 9.23
N ILE A 133 -4.26 -13.36 10.41
CA ILE A 133 -3.66 -14.71 10.58
C ILE A 133 -4.81 -15.70 10.50
N LEU A 134 -4.77 -16.58 9.50
CA LEU A 134 -5.77 -17.58 9.21
C LEU A 134 -5.22 -18.95 9.64
N ASP A 135 -5.74 -19.50 10.70
CA ASP A 135 -5.31 -20.79 11.27
C ASP A 135 -5.96 -21.95 10.51
N ASN A 136 -5.16 -22.88 10.00
CA ASN A 136 -5.57 -24.07 9.26
C ASN A 136 -5.23 -25.37 9.99
N THR A 137 -4.75 -25.32 11.23
CA THR A 137 -4.27 -26.50 11.95
C THR A 137 -5.34 -27.59 12.12
N ASP A 138 -6.63 -27.21 12.18
CA ASP A 138 -7.75 -28.16 12.31
C ASP A 138 -8.19 -28.79 10.98
N ASN A 139 -7.69 -28.33 9.82
CA ASN A 139 -8.18 -28.75 8.49
C ASN A 139 -7.07 -29.03 7.48
N LEU A 140 -5.95 -29.59 7.91
CA LEU A 140 -4.74 -29.80 7.11
C LEU A 140 -4.96 -30.64 5.85
N ALA A 141 -5.84 -31.64 5.91
CA ALA A 141 -6.11 -32.55 4.78
C ALA A 141 -7.01 -31.93 3.68
N SER A 142 -7.59 -30.75 3.91
CA SER A 142 -8.53 -30.15 2.95
C SER A 142 -7.83 -29.54 1.75
N SER A 143 -8.27 -29.86 0.54
CA SER A 143 -7.80 -29.20 -0.69
C SER A 143 -8.22 -27.73 -0.80
N VAL A 144 -9.24 -27.33 -0.03
CA VAL A 144 -9.76 -25.97 0.05
C VAL A 144 -9.87 -25.53 1.51
N MET A 145 -9.02 -24.64 1.91
CA MET A 145 -9.03 -24.05 3.25
C MET A 145 -10.13 -23.00 3.38
N LYS A 146 -10.87 -23.02 4.48
CA LYS A 146 -12.01 -22.11 4.74
C LYS A 146 -11.81 -21.41 6.07
N PHE A 147 -11.89 -20.07 6.05
CA PHE A 147 -11.70 -19.26 7.25
C PHE A 147 -12.82 -18.24 7.39
N SER A 148 -13.09 -17.83 8.62
CA SER A 148 -14.00 -16.73 8.93
C SER A 148 -13.29 -15.76 9.86
N GLN A 149 -13.25 -14.48 9.48
CA GLN A 149 -12.57 -13.42 10.23
C GLN A 149 -13.46 -12.19 10.33
N GLU A 150 -13.49 -11.57 11.50
CA GLU A 150 -14.14 -10.27 11.67
C GLU A 150 -13.43 -9.21 10.83
N LYS A 151 -14.20 -8.35 10.15
CA LYS A 151 -13.65 -7.24 9.40
C LYS A 151 -13.15 -6.14 10.32
N GLN A 152 -11.84 -6.00 10.44
CA GLN A 152 -11.15 -5.07 11.33
C GLN A 152 -10.45 -3.92 10.59
N PHE A 153 -10.55 -3.87 9.26
CA PHE A 153 -9.79 -2.95 8.44
C PHE A 153 -10.66 -2.17 7.45
N TYR A 154 -10.37 -0.87 7.32
CA TYR A 154 -11.01 0.02 6.36
C TYR A 154 -10.32 -0.09 5.00
N VAL A 155 -10.85 -0.94 4.13
CA VAL A 155 -10.31 -1.20 2.79
C VAL A 155 -10.85 -0.22 1.75
N SER A 156 -12.14 0.12 1.85
CA SER A 156 -12.86 0.88 0.83
C SER A 156 -13.80 1.89 1.48
N PRO A 157 -13.93 3.10 0.91
CA PRO A 157 -14.81 4.15 1.44
C PRO A 157 -16.31 3.82 1.31
N PHE A 158 -16.66 2.69 0.73
CA PHE A 158 -18.06 2.29 0.51
C PHE A 158 -18.59 1.27 1.52
N PHE A 159 -17.76 0.82 2.47
CA PHE A 159 -18.14 -0.12 3.52
C PHE A 159 -17.57 0.28 4.87
N ASN A 160 -18.35 0.12 5.95
CA ASN A 160 -17.88 0.27 7.30
C ASN A 160 -16.91 -0.86 7.72
N VAL A 161 -16.25 -0.66 8.86
CA VAL A 161 -15.42 -1.69 9.52
C VAL A 161 -16.33 -2.51 10.44
N GLU A 162 -17.21 -3.33 9.85
CA GLU A 162 -18.19 -4.19 10.52
C GLU A 162 -18.42 -5.45 9.69
N GLY A 163 -18.90 -6.53 10.30
CA GLY A 163 -19.20 -7.79 9.63
C GLY A 163 -17.99 -8.72 9.50
N ASN A 164 -18.11 -9.72 8.64
CA ASN A 164 -17.16 -10.82 8.57
C ASN A 164 -16.70 -11.10 7.15
N TYR A 165 -15.41 -11.39 7.01
CA TYR A 165 -14.86 -12.01 5.82
C TYR A 165 -14.90 -13.53 5.92
N LYS A 166 -15.35 -14.19 4.84
CA LYS A 166 -15.17 -15.64 4.67
C LYS A 166 -14.21 -15.87 3.52
N PHE A 167 -13.09 -16.48 3.83
CA PHE A 167 -12.06 -16.85 2.86
C PHE A 167 -12.26 -18.30 2.45
N LYS A 168 -12.05 -18.57 1.14
CA LYS A 168 -11.86 -19.93 0.59
C LYS A 168 -10.59 -19.87 -0.24
N LEU A 169 -9.58 -20.60 0.17
CA LEU A 169 -8.26 -20.58 -0.43
C LEU A 169 -7.93 -21.98 -0.93
N SER A 170 -7.54 -22.13 -2.19
CA SER A 170 -6.96 -23.39 -2.66
C SER A 170 -5.54 -23.55 -2.08
N GLN A 171 -5.06 -24.79 -2.02
CA GLN A 171 -3.64 -25.02 -1.82
C GLN A 171 -2.83 -24.44 -3.00
N TYR A 172 -1.53 -24.24 -2.80
CA TYR A 172 -0.63 -23.75 -3.84
C TYR A 172 -0.37 -24.81 -4.91
N GLN A 173 -1.28 -24.89 -5.87
CA GLN A 173 -1.31 -25.92 -6.92
C GLN A 173 -1.30 -25.29 -8.32
N THR A 174 -1.43 -26.13 -9.36
CA THR A 174 -1.45 -25.69 -10.76
C THR A 174 -2.62 -24.73 -11.07
N LEU A 175 -3.80 -25.01 -10.52
CA LEU A 175 -4.94 -24.11 -10.53
C LEU A 175 -5.04 -23.48 -9.14
N PHE A 176 -4.93 -22.19 -9.09
CA PHE A 176 -4.92 -21.41 -7.85
C PHE A 176 -6.16 -20.54 -7.78
N SER A 177 -6.85 -20.58 -6.65
CA SER A 177 -8.08 -19.80 -6.44
C SER A 177 -8.14 -19.24 -5.02
N ILE A 178 -8.48 -17.98 -4.92
CA ILE A 178 -8.76 -17.25 -3.67
C ILE A 178 -10.11 -16.59 -3.80
N VAL A 179 -11.05 -16.98 -2.93
CA VAL A 179 -12.37 -16.35 -2.84
C VAL A 179 -12.50 -15.64 -1.49
N ILE A 180 -12.89 -14.37 -1.55
CA ILE A 180 -13.17 -13.54 -0.37
C ILE A 180 -14.62 -13.08 -0.45
N ASN A 181 -15.42 -13.48 0.51
CA ASN A 181 -16.80 -13.05 0.66
C ASN A 181 -16.94 -12.15 1.89
N TYR A 182 -17.53 -10.99 1.72
CA TYR A 182 -17.83 -10.09 2.83
C TYR A 182 -19.31 -10.13 3.18
N PHE A 183 -19.58 -10.43 4.44
CA PHE A 183 -20.94 -10.54 5.00
C PHE A 183 -21.16 -9.47 6.07
N LYS A 184 -22.36 -8.90 6.09
CA LYS A 184 -22.90 -8.13 7.22
C LYS A 184 -24.34 -8.59 7.47
N ASP A 185 -24.70 -8.81 8.73
CA ASP A 185 -26.04 -9.25 9.15
C ASP A 185 -26.55 -10.46 8.35
N LYS A 186 -25.68 -11.47 8.16
CA LYS A 186 -25.88 -12.70 7.34
C LYS A 186 -26.05 -12.44 5.83
N SER A 187 -26.08 -11.20 5.38
CA SER A 187 -26.20 -10.84 3.96
C SER A 187 -24.84 -10.75 3.29
N LEU A 188 -24.69 -11.35 2.10
CA LEU A 188 -23.48 -11.21 1.27
C LEU A 188 -23.48 -9.83 0.61
N LEU A 189 -22.48 -9.02 0.93
CA LEU A 189 -22.34 -7.67 0.39
C LEU A 189 -21.35 -7.58 -0.76
N LEU A 190 -20.30 -8.44 -0.72
CA LEU A 190 -19.23 -8.44 -1.70
C LEU A 190 -18.68 -9.84 -1.89
N HIS A 191 -18.43 -10.18 -3.14
CA HIS A 191 -17.74 -11.39 -3.58
C HIS A 191 -16.54 -10.99 -4.45
N ALA A 192 -15.37 -11.46 -4.09
CA ALA A 192 -14.16 -11.32 -4.87
C ALA A 192 -13.55 -12.70 -5.12
N ASN A 193 -13.17 -12.97 -6.36
CA ASN A 193 -12.49 -14.21 -6.75
C ASN A 193 -11.24 -13.86 -7.57
N LEU A 194 -10.09 -14.32 -7.10
CA LEU A 194 -8.82 -14.32 -7.82
C LEU A 194 -8.51 -15.76 -8.20
N GLU A 195 -8.35 -16.02 -9.46
CA GLU A 195 -7.99 -17.33 -9.99
C GLU A 195 -6.88 -17.22 -11.01
N GLY A 196 -6.03 -18.22 -11.11
CA GLY A 196 -4.94 -18.26 -12.08
C GLY A 196 -4.37 -19.64 -12.30
N LYS A 197 -3.80 -19.84 -13.50
CA LYS A 197 -3.06 -21.04 -13.86
C LYS A 197 -1.57 -20.80 -13.65
N ARG A 198 -0.91 -21.73 -12.98
CA ARG A 198 0.52 -21.69 -12.69
C ARG A 198 1.35 -22.00 -13.92
N GLU A 199 2.32 -21.15 -14.20
CA GLU A 199 3.35 -21.33 -15.23
C GLU A 199 4.73 -21.04 -14.62
N LYS A 200 5.80 -21.50 -15.28
CA LYS A 200 7.16 -21.11 -14.90
C LYS A 200 7.39 -19.65 -15.31
N LEU A 201 7.92 -18.83 -14.39
CA LEU A 201 8.39 -17.49 -14.74
C LEU A 201 9.67 -17.59 -15.58
N THR A 202 9.78 -16.78 -16.64
CA THR A 202 10.96 -16.64 -17.49
C THR A 202 11.18 -15.17 -17.84
N ASP A 203 12.39 -14.77 -18.21
CA ASP A 203 12.66 -13.39 -18.66
C ASP A 203 11.82 -13.00 -19.88
N SER A 204 11.56 -13.92 -20.80
CA SER A 204 10.66 -13.69 -21.93
C SER A 204 9.22 -13.45 -21.50
N SER A 205 8.72 -14.14 -20.46
CA SER A 205 7.38 -13.87 -19.92
C SER A 205 7.31 -12.51 -19.19
N ILE A 206 8.39 -12.09 -18.55
CA ILE A 206 8.49 -10.75 -17.94
C ILE A 206 8.42 -9.67 -19.02
N LEU A 207 9.22 -9.79 -20.08
CA LEU A 207 9.19 -8.86 -21.22
C LEU A 207 7.81 -8.82 -21.88
N PHE A 208 7.21 -9.99 -22.13
CA PHE A 208 5.87 -10.07 -22.68
C PHE A 208 4.83 -9.35 -21.82
N ILE A 209 4.86 -9.55 -20.49
CA ILE A 209 3.95 -8.87 -19.56
C ILE A 209 4.16 -7.35 -19.63
N ILE A 210 5.41 -6.87 -19.67
CA ILE A 210 5.69 -5.44 -19.72
C ILE A 210 5.25 -4.83 -21.06
N LEU A 211 5.44 -5.53 -22.16
CA LEU A 211 4.99 -5.05 -23.48
C LEU A 211 3.45 -4.99 -23.56
N CYS A 212 2.76 -6.01 -23.02
CA CYS A 212 1.30 -6.05 -23.03
C CYS A 212 0.67 -5.12 -21.97
N PHE A 213 1.36 -4.93 -20.84
CA PHE A 213 0.84 -4.21 -19.68
C PHE A 213 1.92 -3.27 -19.07
N PRO A 214 2.45 -2.29 -19.80
CA PRO A 214 3.65 -1.53 -19.41
C PRO A 214 3.49 -0.74 -18.10
N PHE A 215 2.25 -0.55 -17.64
CA PHE A 215 1.95 0.25 -16.45
C PHE A 215 1.05 -0.50 -15.46
N VAL A 216 1.17 -1.83 -15.36
CA VAL A 216 0.28 -2.65 -14.51
C VAL A 216 0.12 -2.10 -13.09
N GLY A 217 1.21 -1.69 -12.42
CA GLY A 217 1.13 -1.11 -11.08
C GLY A 217 0.32 0.18 -11.01
N ILE A 218 0.36 1.00 -12.08
CA ILE A 218 -0.43 2.24 -12.21
C ILE A 218 -1.86 1.90 -12.65
N MET A 219 -2.00 1.01 -13.60
CA MET A 219 -3.32 0.62 -14.15
C MET A 219 -4.21 0.01 -13.08
N THR A 220 -3.67 -0.82 -12.19
CA THR A 220 -4.43 -1.36 -11.04
C THR A 220 -4.98 -0.23 -10.17
N PHE A 221 -4.15 0.77 -9.86
CA PHE A 221 -4.57 1.95 -9.09
C PHE A 221 -5.63 2.76 -9.85
N LEU A 222 -5.42 3.01 -11.15
CA LEU A 222 -6.38 3.73 -12.00
C LEU A 222 -7.70 2.98 -12.13
N TYR A 223 -7.70 1.67 -12.26
CA TYR A 223 -8.92 0.86 -12.26
C TYR A 223 -9.68 0.98 -10.94
N ILE A 224 -8.98 0.95 -9.80
CA ILE A 224 -9.63 1.16 -8.50
C ILE A 224 -10.27 2.55 -8.41
N LEU A 225 -9.58 3.60 -8.84
CA LEU A 225 -10.13 4.95 -8.88
C LEU A 225 -11.31 5.06 -9.85
N PHE A 226 -11.21 4.45 -11.02
CA PHE A 226 -12.28 4.43 -12.02
C PHE A 226 -13.53 3.71 -11.50
N GLU A 227 -13.36 2.54 -10.87
CA GLU A 227 -14.49 1.82 -10.27
C GLU A 227 -15.06 2.58 -9.07
N ALA A 228 -14.23 3.26 -8.27
CA ALA A 228 -14.71 4.14 -7.19
C ALA A 228 -15.48 5.35 -7.76
N PHE A 229 -15.02 5.95 -8.85
CA PHE A 229 -15.72 7.01 -9.56
C PHE A 229 -17.09 6.52 -10.07
N ARG A 230 -17.13 5.36 -10.74
CA ARG A 230 -18.39 4.75 -11.21
C ARG A 230 -19.39 4.51 -10.07
N LEU A 231 -18.91 4.03 -8.92
CA LEU A 231 -19.75 3.80 -7.74
C LEU A 231 -20.30 5.11 -7.18
N LYS A 232 -19.47 6.17 -7.10
CA LYS A 232 -19.86 7.47 -6.56
C LYS A 232 -20.84 8.21 -7.49
N PHE A 233 -20.47 8.36 -8.78
CA PHE A 233 -21.18 9.25 -9.70
C PHE A 233 -22.32 8.58 -10.47
N PHE A 234 -22.16 7.32 -10.88
CA PHE A 234 -23.21 6.62 -11.63
C PHE A 234 -24.11 5.74 -10.76
N LYS A 235 -23.65 5.35 -9.58
CA LYS A 235 -24.43 4.53 -8.63
C LYS A 235 -24.87 5.30 -7.41
N ASP A 236 -24.39 6.54 -7.22
CA ASP A 236 -24.69 7.42 -6.09
C ASP A 236 -24.56 6.73 -4.73
N ILE A 237 -23.47 6.01 -4.54
CA ILE A 237 -23.17 5.32 -3.28
C ILE A 237 -22.46 6.28 -2.34
N TYR A 238 -23.01 6.43 -1.12
CA TYR A 238 -22.45 7.31 -0.11
C TYR A 238 -21.06 6.86 0.36
N ILE A 239 -20.14 7.82 0.49
CA ILE A 239 -18.80 7.60 1.02
C ILE A 239 -18.87 7.58 2.53
N LYS A 240 -18.42 6.49 3.15
CA LYS A 240 -18.33 6.33 4.60
C LYS A 240 -17.07 6.99 5.13
N GLU A 241 -17.18 7.66 6.25
CA GLU A 241 -16.02 8.26 6.91
C GLU A 241 -15.10 7.18 7.50
N LYS A 242 -13.80 7.44 7.37
CA LYS A 242 -12.79 6.56 7.95
C LYS A 242 -12.74 6.74 9.45
N GLN A 243 -12.82 5.62 10.19
CA GLN A 243 -12.65 5.63 11.64
C GLN A 243 -11.21 6.04 12.01
N LYS A 244 -11.06 6.89 13.04
CA LYS A 244 -9.74 7.38 13.49
C LYS A 244 -8.91 6.32 14.23
N LYS A 245 -9.56 5.33 14.87
CA LYS A 245 -8.86 4.26 15.59
C LYS A 245 -8.34 3.19 14.62
N MET A 246 -7.03 2.97 14.64
CA MET A 246 -6.40 1.85 13.94
C MET A 246 -6.37 0.61 14.84
N HIS A 247 -6.65 -0.56 14.27
CA HIS A 247 -6.49 -1.83 14.97
C HIS A 247 -5.00 -2.15 15.18
N LYS A 248 -4.65 -2.92 16.23
CA LYS A 248 -3.26 -3.27 16.58
C LYS A 248 -2.47 -3.94 15.44
N ASN A 249 -3.16 -4.66 14.55
CA ASN A 249 -2.57 -5.35 13.39
C ASN A 249 -2.57 -4.47 12.12
N THR A 250 -2.86 -3.18 12.25
CA THR A 250 -2.84 -2.23 11.13
C THR A 250 -1.58 -1.38 11.20
N TYR A 251 -0.83 -1.36 10.13
CA TYR A 251 0.41 -0.59 9.99
C TYR A 251 0.24 0.48 8.93
N LYS A 252 0.87 1.64 9.13
CA LYS A 252 0.97 2.67 8.11
C LYS A 252 2.38 2.62 7.51
N SER A 253 2.47 2.56 6.19
CA SER A 253 3.77 2.59 5.52
C SER A 253 4.42 3.96 5.70
N SER A 254 5.69 3.97 6.10
CA SER A 254 6.50 5.18 6.24
C SER A 254 7.00 5.72 4.90
N SER A 255 6.87 4.97 3.80
CA SER A 255 7.35 5.42 2.49
C SER A 255 6.35 6.39 1.82
N PRO A 256 6.83 7.49 1.21
CA PRO A 256 5.95 8.44 0.51
C PRO A 256 5.34 7.83 -0.76
N THR A 257 4.15 8.28 -1.16
CA THR A 257 3.61 8.03 -2.51
C THR A 257 4.44 8.80 -3.54
N PHE A 258 4.31 8.46 -4.82
CA PHE A 258 4.92 9.25 -5.89
C PHE A 258 4.51 10.73 -5.82
N LEU A 259 3.21 10.99 -5.62
CA LEU A 259 2.70 12.35 -5.48
C LEU A 259 3.23 13.04 -4.22
N GLN A 260 3.30 12.34 -3.09
CA GLN A 260 3.90 12.86 -1.86
C GLN A 260 5.40 13.14 -2.06
N THR A 261 6.12 12.29 -2.79
CA THR A 261 7.53 12.53 -3.13
C THR A 261 7.68 13.79 -3.99
N LEU A 262 6.88 13.91 -5.05
CA LEU A 262 6.88 15.08 -5.92
C LEU A 262 6.57 16.37 -5.14
N CYS A 263 5.54 16.35 -4.32
CA CYS A 263 5.17 17.48 -3.46
C CYS A 263 6.26 17.79 -2.42
N LYS A 264 6.87 16.77 -1.83
CA LYS A 264 7.99 16.93 -0.90
C LYS A 264 9.18 17.61 -1.59
N ASP A 265 9.61 17.10 -2.74
CA ASP A 265 10.79 17.63 -3.45
C ASP A 265 10.54 19.06 -3.94
N PHE A 266 9.33 19.33 -4.39
CA PHE A 266 8.91 20.71 -4.74
C PHE A 266 8.91 21.63 -3.52
N PHE A 267 8.32 21.21 -2.38
CA PHE A 267 8.28 21.97 -1.15
C PHE A 267 9.70 22.28 -0.63
N LEU A 268 10.57 21.27 -0.57
CA LEU A 268 11.96 21.45 -0.14
C LEU A 268 12.72 22.42 -1.05
N LYS A 269 12.57 22.27 -2.37
CA LYS A 269 13.21 23.19 -3.35
C LYS A 269 12.74 24.64 -3.20
N LYS A 270 11.48 24.84 -2.84
CA LYS A 270 10.94 26.19 -2.59
C LYS A 270 11.46 26.78 -1.29
N LEU A 271 11.56 26.00 -0.23
CA LEU A 271 12.14 26.48 1.03
C LEU A 271 13.63 26.79 0.91
N ASP A 272 14.35 26.13 0.01
CA ASP A 272 15.77 26.38 -0.26
C ASP A 272 16.03 27.76 -0.85
N THR A 273 14.98 28.45 -1.36
CA THR A 273 15.08 29.83 -1.84
C THR A 273 15.01 30.89 -0.75
N ILE A 274 14.74 30.52 0.48
CA ILE A 274 14.64 31.44 1.63
C ILE A 274 16.04 31.84 2.08
N LYS A 275 16.31 33.16 2.17
CA LYS A 275 17.66 33.70 2.46
C LYS A 275 17.82 34.26 3.88
N ASN A 276 16.72 34.42 4.63
CA ASN A 276 16.75 35.08 5.95
C ASN A 276 16.62 34.10 7.12
N CYS A 277 16.60 32.82 6.87
CA CYS A 277 16.61 31.78 7.91
C CYS A 277 17.12 30.44 7.37
N CYS A 278 17.51 29.57 8.30
CA CYS A 278 17.85 28.20 8.07
C CYS A 278 16.80 27.30 8.76
N ILE A 279 16.25 26.31 8.05
CA ILE A 279 15.22 25.42 8.58
C ILE A 279 15.70 23.97 8.54
N ASP A 280 15.78 23.33 9.70
CA ASP A 280 16.06 21.91 9.83
C ASP A 280 14.75 21.12 9.72
N ILE A 281 14.58 20.38 8.63
CA ILE A 281 13.38 19.60 8.34
C ILE A 281 13.66 18.13 8.63
N GLN A 282 13.03 17.62 9.68
CA GLN A 282 13.02 16.19 9.95
C GLN A 282 11.89 15.52 9.16
N LEU A 283 12.26 14.62 8.26
CA LEU A 283 11.33 13.83 7.46
C LEU A 283 10.70 12.70 8.27
N PRO A 284 9.53 12.14 7.86
CA PRO A 284 8.94 10.96 8.52
C PRO A 284 9.84 9.72 8.53
N SER A 285 10.84 9.66 7.66
CA SER A 285 11.89 8.63 7.66
C SER A 285 12.95 8.78 8.75
N GLY A 286 12.91 9.89 9.52
CA GLY A 286 13.94 10.26 10.50
C GLY A 286 15.12 11.04 9.92
N LEU A 287 15.26 11.12 8.59
CA LEU A 287 16.31 11.92 7.95
C LEU A 287 16.06 13.41 8.19
N VAL A 288 17.11 14.14 8.54
CA VAL A 288 17.09 15.61 8.64
C VAL A 288 17.67 16.21 7.37
N LYS A 289 16.96 17.18 6.80
CA LYS A 289 17.42 17.98 5.65
C LYS A 289 17.38 19.45 6.03
N GLN A 290 18.48 20.13 5.82
CA GLN A 290 18.60 21.56 6.03
C GLN A 290 18.25 22.30 4.74
N VAL A 291 17.43 23.36 4.84
CA VAL A 291 17.03 24.22 3.72
C VAL A 291 17.11 25.69 4.13
N GLY A 292 17.22 26.60 3.15
CA GLY A 292 17.45 28.03 3.36
C GLY A 292 18.93 28.35 3.49
N ASP A 293 19.26 29.51 4.06
CA ASP A 293 20.62 29.98 4.19
C ASP A 293 21.27 29.52 5.50
N PRO A 294 22.29 28.62 5.47
CA PRO A 294 22.94 28.11 6.66
C PRO A 294 23.80 29.14 7.40
N SER A 295 24.13 30.26 6.75
CA SER A 295 24.99 31.32 7.32
C SER A 295 24.24 32.28 8.25
N VAL A 296 22.92 32.18 8.30
CA VAL A 296 22.06 33.08 9.10
C VAL A 296 21.86 32.51 10.51
N ASP A 297 21.87 33.41 11.52
CA ASP A 297 21.66 33.03 12.94
C ASP A 297 20.25 32.52 13.22
N LYS A 298 19.26 32.91 12.43
CA LYS A 298 17.88 32.49 12.58
C LYS A 298 17.71 31.04 12.16
N LYS A 299 17.66 30.12 13.14
CA LYS A 299 17.47 28.70 12.96
C LYS A 299 16.09 28.26 13.42
N LEU A 300 15.36 27.58 12.55
CA LEU A 300 14.04 27.03 12.79
C LEU A 300 14.05 25.51 12.60
N ASN A 301 13.04 24.83 13.13
CA ASN A 301 12.85 23.43 12.87
C ASN A 301 11.42 23.11 12.41
N LEU A 302 11.30 22.07 11.59
CA LEU A 302 10.03 21.51 11.13
C LEU A 302 10.11 19.98 11.18
N ARG A 303 9.42 19.37 12.13
CA ARG A 303 9.33 17.90 12.23
C ARG A 303 8.08 17.41 11.52
N VAL A 304 8.24 16.83 10.34
CA VAL A 304 7.15 16.23 9.57
C VAL A 304 6.97 14.78 9.99
N LYS A 305 5.78 14.46 10.55
CA LYS A 305 5.41 13.13 11.05
C LYS A 305 4.72 12.25 10.00
N ASP A 306 4.11 12.89 8.99
CA ASP A 306 3.38 12.20 7.93
C ASP A 306 3.61 12.85 6.57
N TYR A 307 3.93 12.06 5.55
CA TYR A 307 4.12 12.55 4.18
C TYR A 307 2.85 13.18 3.58
N ALA A 308 1.65 12.91 4.12
CA ALA A 308 0.43 13.61 3.72
C ALA A 308 0.50 15.13 3.98
N PHE A 309 1.37 15.61 4.86
CA PHE A 309 1.73 17.01 5.03
C PHE A 309 2.04 17.66 3.68
N TYR A 310 2.95 17.10 2.91
CA TYR A 310 3.41 17.69 1.66
C TYR A 310 2.30 17.85 0.63
N THR A 311 1.45 16.85 0.47
CA THR A 311 0.31 16.94 -0.46
C THR A 311 -0.72 17.96 0.00
N ARG A 312 -1.02 18.05 1.31
CA ARG A 312 -1.94 19.07 1.84
C ARG A 312 -1.42 20.47 1.60
N VAL A 313 -0.16 20.72 1.94
CA VAL A 313 0.46 22.03 1.73
C VAL A 313 0.51 22.37 0.23
N CYS A 314 0.89 21.42 -0.63
CA CYS A 314 0.94 21.64 -2.07
C CYS A 314 -0.42 21.99 -2.68
N PHE A 315 -1.50 21.35 -2.25
CA PHE A 315 -2.81 21.54 -2.87
C PHE A 315 -3.69 22.59 -2.20
N ARG A 316 -3.52 22.81 -0.91
CA ARG A 316 -4.38 23.72 -0.12
C ARG A 316 -3.59 24.86 0.52
N GLN A 317 -2.31 24.97 0.19
CA GLN A 317 -1.42 26.06 0.62
C GLN A 317 -1.50 26.33 2.14
N GLU A 318 -1.77 27.56 2.56
CA GLU A 318 -1.87 27.97 3.95
C GLU A 318 -2.94 27.19 4.72
N MET A 319 -4.10 26.98 4.10
CA MET A 319 -5.14 26.14 4.72
C MET A 319 -4.65 24.71 4.92
N GLY A 320 -3.93 24.16 3.94
CA GLY A 320 -3.34 22.83 4.03
C GLY A 320 -2.28 22.72 5.12
N LEU A 321 -1.51 23.78 5.34
CA LEU A 321 -0.52 23.87 6.42
C LEU A 321 -1.21 23.84 7.80
N GLY A 322 -2.27 24.65 7.99
CA GLY A 322 -3.05 24.68 9.22
C GLY A 322 -3.80 23.36 9.48
N GLU A 323 -4.45 22.79 8.44
CA GLU A 323 -5.10 21.48 8.57
C GLU A 323 -4.12 20.37 8.95
N ALA A 324 -2.94 20.36 8.33
CA ALA A 324 -1.90 19.38 8.62
C ALA A 324 -1.40 19.51 10.08
N PHE A 325 -1.36 20.72 10.63
CA PHE A 325 -1.02 20.95 12.03
C PHE A 325 -2.09 20.36 12.98
N VAL A 326 -3.36 20.68 12.74
CA VAL A 326 -4.49 20.16 13.54
C VAL A 326 -4.55 18.63 13.48
N LEU A 327 -4.16 18.02 12.35
CA LEU A 327 -4.09 16.56 12.17
C LEU A 327 -2.83 15.93 12.78
N GLY A 328 -1.91 16.75 13.32
CA GLY A 328 -0.66 16.25 13.90
C GLY A 328 0.36 15.73 12.87
N TYR A 329 0.28 16.17 11.61
CA TYR A 329 1.20 15.74 10.55
C TYR A 329 2.55 16.45 10.61
N TRP A 330 2.65 17.53 11.36
CA TRP A 330 3.90 18.23 11.62
C TRP A 330 3.88 18.94 12.97
N GLU A 331 5.06 19.26 13.46
CA GLU A 331 5.28 20.07 14.66
C GLU A 331 6.57 20.90 14.51
N SER A 332 6.71 21.92 15.33
CA SER A 332 7.89 22.78 15.45
C SER A 332 8.04 23.25 16.89
N ASP A 333 9.26 23.54 17.33
CA ASP A 333 9.52 24.11 18.65
C ASP A 333 9.04 25.57 18.73
N ASN A 334 9.04 26.29 17.58
CA ASN A 334 8.55 27.64 17.47
C ASN A 334 7.59 27.78 16.26
N VAL A 335 6.34 27.30 16.45
CA VAL A 335 5.31 27.30 15.40
C VAL A 335 5.00 28.72 14.93
N LYS A 336 4.95 29.70 15.85
CA LYS A 336 4.63 31.10 15.53
C LYS A 336 5.65 31.69 14.56
N GLU A 337 6.92 31.52 14.86
CA GLU A 337 8.00 32.08 14.03
C GLU A 337 8.17 31.36 12.70
N LEU A 338 7.96 30.03 12.69
CA LEU A 338 7.94 29.25 11.45
C LEU A 338 6.82 29.72 10.51
N LEU A 339 5.61 29.94 11.05
CA LEU A 339 4.48 30.44 10.27
C LEU A 339 4.70 31.87 9.77
N ALA A 340 5.26 32.76 10.61
CA ALA A 340 5.63 34.10 10.20
C ALA A 340 6.62 34.09 9.04
N THR A 341 7.67 33.26 9.11
CA THR A 341 8.65 33.09 8.04
C THR A 341 8.02 32.57 6.75
N PHE A 342 7.07 31.63 6.81
CA PHE A 342 6.36 31.15 5.62
C PHE A 342 5.45 32.24 5.01
N LEU A 343 4.84 33.09 5.82
CA LEU A 343 4.01 34.21 5.37
C LEU A 343 4.86 35.31 4.71
N GLU A 344 6.01 35.66 5.28
CA GLU A 344 6.98 36.61 4.70
C GLU A 344 7.46 36.17 3.31
N HIS A 345 7.57 34.87 3.08
CA HIS A 345 8.02 34.30 1.81
C HIS A 345 6.88 33.71 0.96
N LYS A 346 5.66 34.14 1.19
CA LYS A 346 4.46 33.62 0.53
C LYS A 346 4.54 33.65 -0.99
N GLU A 347 5.08 34.71 -1.60
CA GLU A 347 5.19 34.84 -3.05
C GLU A 347 6.22 33.86 -3.63
N SER A 348 7.34 33.67 -2.98
CA SER A 348 8.38 32.73 -3.42
C SER A 348 7.97 31.27 -3.18
N VAL A 349 7.26 30.99 -2.09
CA VAL A 349 6.78 29.65 -1.75
C VAL A 349 5.46 29.31 -2.46
N GLY A 350 4.57 30.27 -2.69
CA GLY A 350 3.20 30.07 -3.19
C GLY A 350 3.01 30.05 -4.71
N SER A 351 3.84 30.78 -5.48
CA SER A 351 3.57 31.00 -6.92
C SER A 351 3.63 29.77 -7.84
N GLY A 352 4.32 28.70 -7.44
CA GLY A 352 4.36 27.45 -8.22
C GLY A 352 3.26 26.44 -7.89
N PHE A 353 2.58 26.60 -6.73
CA PHE A 353 1.51 25.70 -6.31
C PHE A 353 0.19 25.93 -7.06
N SER A 354 -0.04 27.13 -7.59
CA SER A 354 -1.29 27.50 -8.27
C SER A 354 -1.56 26.66 -9.53
N PHE A 355 -0.54 26.28 -10.30
CA PHE A 355 -0.75 25.48 -11.51
C PHE A 355 -1.04 24.01 -11.17
N ILE A 356 -0.28 23.42 -10.24
CA ILE A 356 -0.50 22.02 -9.79
C ILE A 356 -1.85 21.91 -9.06
N SER A 357 -2.22 22.92 -8.24
CA SER A 357 -3.52 22.93 -7.57
C SER A 357 -4.70 23.06 -8.54
N LYS A 358 -4.56 23.83 -9.64
CA LYS A 358 -5.59 23.92 -10.68
C LYS A 358 -5.79 22.58 -11.39
N VAL A 359 -4.71 21.90 -11.79
CA VAL A 359 -4.79 20.60 -12.47
C VAL A 359 -5.35 19.52 -11.53
N VAL A 360 -4.95 19.50 -10.26
CA VAL A 360 -5.39 18.46 -9.30
C VAL A 360 -6.73 18.78 -8.67
N ASN A 361 -7.10 20.07 -8.48
CA ASN A 361 -8.46 20.42 -8.09
C ASN A 361 -9.50 20.07 -9.15
N VAL A 362 -9.10 19.99 -10.43
CA VAL A 362 -9.93 19.40 -11.48
C VAL A 362 -10.00 17.89 -11.30
N VAL A 363 -8.90 17.22 -10.96
CA VAL A 363 -8.86 15.75 -10.78
C VAL A 363 -9.45 15.31 -9.42
N LEU A 364 -9.36 16.10 -8.36
CA LEU A 364 -9.90 15.77 -7.03
C LEU A 364 -11.33 16.30 -6.79
N LYS A 365 -11.86 17.19 -7.65
CA LYS A 365 -13.29 17.49 -7.70
C LYS A 365 -14.08 16.40 -8.42
N PHE A 366 -13.37 15.51 -9.08
CA PHE A 366 -13.85 14.25 -9.61
C PHE A 366 -13.45 13.11 -8.63
#